data_9a4c9017072168d8163fe96dd3f05cce
#
_entry.id   9a4c9017072168d8163fe96dd3f05cce
#
_cell.length_a   1.000
_cell.length_b   1.000
_cell.length_c   1.000
_cell.angle_alpha   90.00
_cell.angle_beta   90.00
_cell.angle_gamma   90.00
#
_symmetry.space_group_name_H-M   'P 1'
#
loop_
_entity.id
_entity.type
_entity.pdbx_description
1 polymer ?
#
loop_
_entity_poly.entity_id
_entity_poly.type
_entity_poly.pdbx_seq_one_letter_code
_entity_poly.pdbx_strand_id
1 'polypeptide(L)'
;MIEGFEKKVELVAWLQNPEKSWDAEDSASCGARGCFDEKSSADIHEKEIERLKEEYELRKENIFRETSGRGHGAVLDQSAFAYSIDNLTRASTLFLCAPQYASHLQQSLRRATAERGFYLPKNLEGTCAEDLMHEQFELYNRMQSSQIPSEDARFILPLYTKTAIQTKLDARELMHLHSMTMREGVASEIKDTVEQMVELAREVAPKLMKNRETNYEVLAWMPASQLFASENKTIEELINIHSTNWNAPEKVVLLNHAGIHMGSNIIKKAVMQRDEAELANMKHYHFSFLAPMSLASFHQATRQRTWDQSVETIRGALNREKYVTPPNIKGTEFEQEYKELNKRSIGYARDRVGDKEVIGIVPHSLIVYDLIHINGWNAVHSIGKRTCTEAQWEIRSVARQMADYIKKVAPEIGKYSVPQGIIFGKCPEKKPCGACDKKIE
;
A
#
# COMPACT_ATOMS: atom_id res chain seq x y z
N MET A 1 28.68 10.80 9.37
CA MET A 1 27.86 9.62 9.67
C MET A 1 26.63 10.09 10.42
N ILE A 2 25.46 9.96 9.84
CA ILE A 2 24.25 10.01 10.63
C ILE A 2 24.23 8.64 11.30
N GLU A 3 24.61 8.57 12.59
CA GLU A 3 24.48 7.34 13.38
C GLU A 3 23.08 6.85 13.22
N GLY A 4 22.94 5.73 12.49
CA GLY A 4 21.64 5.27 12.08
C GLY A 4 20.89 4.72 13.27
N PHE A 5 19.73 5.29 13.57
CA PHE A 5 18.77 4.67 14.46
C PHE A 5 18.55 3.22 14.03
N GLU A 6 18.73 2.26 14.93
CA GLU A 6 18.47 0.86 14.65
C GLU A 6 16.97 0.64 14.35
N LYS A 7 16.68 -0.32 13.47
CA LYS A 7 15.31 -0.74 13.22
C LYS A 7 14.75 -1.42 14.46
N LYS A 8 13.52 -1.07 14.83
CA LYS A 8 12.80 -1.66 15.95
C LYS A 8 11.43 -2.13 15.49
N VAL A 9 11.15 -3.41 15.65
CA VAL A 9 9.84 -4.01 15.41
C VAL A 9 9.25 -4.42 16.75
N GLU A 10 8.08 -3.90 17.08
CA GLU A 10 7.37 -4.20 18.34
C GLU A 10 5.95 -4.67 18.05
N LEU A 11 5.55 -5.79 18.64
CA LEU A 11 4.14 -6.21 18.70
C LEU A 11 3.49 -5.45 19.87
N VAL A 12 2.71 -4.42 19.57
CA VAL A 12 2.14 -3.50 20.58
C VAL A 12 0.76 -3.93 21.06
N ALA A 13 0.03 -4.76 20.28
CA ALA A 13 -1.26 -5.32 20.71
C ALA A 13 -1.62 -6.56 19.88
N TRP A 14 -2.38 -7.45 20.50
CA TRP A 14 -3.00 -8.60 19.86
C TRP A 14 -4.38 -8.89 20.45
N LEU A 15 -5.19 -9.68 19.74
CA LEU A 15 -6.52 -10.04 20.19
C LEU A 15 -6.45 -11.10 21.30
N GLN A 16 -6.97 -10.77 22.48
CA GLN A 16 -7.11 -11.66 23.65
C GLN A 16 -8.27 -11.22 24.53
N ASN A 17 -8.76 -12.11 25.39
CA ASN A 17 -9.77 -11.77 26.41
C ASN A 17 -9.26 -12.15 27.81
N PRO A 18 -8.65 -11.21 28.57
CA PRO A 18 -8.12 -11.48 29.90
C PRO A 18 -9.19 -11.94 30.92
N GLU A 19 -10.44 -11.46 30.80
CA GLU A 19 -11.52 -11.82 31.74
C GLU A 19 -11.90 -13.31 31.61
N LYS A 20 -11.75 -13.88 30.42
CA LYS A 20 -11.98 -15.31 30.15
C LYS A 20 -10.69 -16.12 30.13
N SER A 21 -9.55 -15.51 30.39
CA SER A 21 -8.23 -16.11 30.24
C SER A 21 -7.96 -16.67 28.83
N TRP A 22 -8.58 -16.07 27.81
CA TRP A 22 -8.36 -16.46 26.42
C TRP A 22 -7.11 -15.80 25.87
N ASP A 23 -6.26 -16.59 25.24
CA ASP A 23 -5.05 -16.14 24.56
C ASP A 23 -5.31 -15.64 23.13
N ALA A 24 -4.24 -15.37 22.38
CA ALA A 24 -4.32 -14.89 21.00
C ALA A 24 -4.92 -15.91 20.03
N GLU A 25 -4.94 -17.19 20.39
CA GLU A 25 -5.38 -18.30 19.55
C GLU A 25 -6.84 -18.71 19.82
N ASP A 26 -7.35 -18.40 21.03
CA ASP A 26 -8.65 -18.86 21.48
C ASP A 26 -9.81 -18.30 20.65
N SER A 27 -9.71 -17.05 20.19
CA SER A 27 -10.72 -16.48 19.29
C SER A 27 -10.83 -17.27 17.97
N ALA A 28 -9.68 -17.66 17.40
CA ALA A 28 -9.63 -18.43 16.16
C ALA A 28 -10.14 -19.87 16.36
N SER A 29 -9.76 -20.52 17.47
CA SER A 29 -10.23 -21.84 17.85
C SER A 29 -11.74 -21.86 18.12
N CYS A 30 -12.24 -20.87 18.87
CA CYS A 30 -13.65 -20.67 19.13
C CYS A 30 -14.46 -20.51 17.83
N GLY A 31 -14.02 -19.61 16.93
CA GLY A 31 -14.69 -19.39 15.65
C GLY A 31 -14.73 -20.65 14.77
N ALA A 32 -13.64 -21.40 14.72
CA ALA A 32 -13.55 -22.66 13.98
C ALA A 32 -14.56 -23.69 14.50
N ARG A 33 -14.78 -23.76 15.81
CA ARG A 33 -15.74 -24.69 16.43
C ARG A 33 -17.19 -24.28 16.16
N GLY A 34 -17.48 -22.99 16.26
CA GLY A 34 -18.84 -22.47 16.08
C GLY A 34 -19.41 -22.67 14.67
N CYS A 35 -18.57 -22.87 13.66
CA CYS A 35 -19.05 -23.15 12.30
C CYS A 35 -19.71 -24.54 12.15
N PHE A 36 -19.54 -25.47 13.10
CA PHE A 36 -19.95 -26.87 12.99
C PHE A 36 -20.89 -27.33 14.10
N ASP A 37 -21.37 -26.41 14.95
CA ASP A 37 -22.25 -26.76 16.08
C ASP A 37 -23.44 -25.79 16.15
N GLU A 38 -24.59 -26.29 16.57
CA GLU A 38 -25.80 -25.48 16.77
C GLU A 38 -25.78 -24.63 18.05
N LYS A 39 -24.82 -24.92 18.95
CA LYS A 39 -24.65 -24.19 20.20
C LYS A 39 -23.80 -22.96 20.00
N SER A 40 -23.85 -22.03 20.97
CA SER A 40 -22.93 -20.87 21.00
C SER A 40 -21.48 -21.32 20.96
N SER A 41 -20.69 -20.74 20.03
CA SER A 41 -19.28 -21.06 19.90
C SER A 41 -18.49 -20.75 21.19
N ALA A 42 -18.85 -19.69 21.91
CA ALA A 42 -18.25 -19.33 23.18
C ALA A 42 -18.54 -20.39 24.27
N ASP A 43 -19.81 -20.85 24.38
CA ASP A 43 -20.19 -21.87 25.35
C ASP A 43 -19.50 -23.21 25.10
N ILE A 44 -19.34 -23.59 23.83
CA ILE A 44 -18.62 -24.81 23.44
C ILE A 44 -17.16 -24.70 23.85
N HIS A 45 -16.54 -23.56 23.53
CA HIS A 45 -15.15 -23.30 23.78
C HIS A 45 -14.84 -23.32 25.29
N GLU A 46 -15.63 -22.62 26.09
CA GLU A 46 -15.47 -22.61 27.55
C GLU A 46 -15.64 -24.01 28.17
N LYS A 47 -16.66 -24.76 27.74
CA LYS A 47 -16.87 -26.16 28.19
C LYS A 47 -15.75 -27.09 27.75
N GLU A 48 -15.14 -26.89 26.58
CA GLU A 48 -13.99 -27.67 26.14
C GLU A 48 -12.76 -27.35 27.00
N ILE A 49 -12.50 -26.10 27.30
CA ILE A 49 -11.40 -25.70 28.21
C ILE A 49 -11.57 -26.36 29.58
N GLU A 50 -12.76 -26.23 30.20
CA GLU A 50 -13.05 -26.81 31.51
C GLU A 50 -12.91 -28.34 31.52
N ARG A 51 -13.38 -29.00 30.46
CA ARG A 51 -13.39 -30.48 30.38
C ARG A 51 -12.00 -31.05 30.08
N LEU A 52 -11.24 -30.42 29.16
CA LEU A 52 -9.97 -30.97 28.64
C LEU A 52 -8.76 -30.48 29.45
N LYS A 53 -8.87 -29.33 30.10
CA LYS A 53 -7.76 -28.75 30.89
C LYS A 53 -6.45 -28.73 30.10
N GLU A 54 -5.43 -29.46 30.55
CA GLU A 54 -4.11 -29.54 29.90
C GLU A 54 -4.17 -30.13 28.47
N GLU A 55 -5.11 -31.01 28.19
CA GLU A 55 -5.31 -31.59 26.86
C GLU A 55 -5.93 -30.59 25.86
N TYR A 56 -6.45 -29.46 26.34
CA TYR A 56 -7.04 -28.43 25.48
C TYR A 56 -6.03 -27.84 24.50
N GLU A 57 -4.79 -27.70 24.89
CA GLU A 57 -3.72 -27.20 24.02
C GLU A 57 -3.45 -28.12 22.81
N LEU A 58 -3.49 -29.44 23.00
CA LEU A 58 -3.41 -30.41 21.90
C LEU A 58 -4.66 -30.35 21.02
N ARG A 59 -5.84 -30.15 21.64
CA ARG A 59 -7.11 -29.97 20.92
C ARG A 59 -7.06 -28.74 20.01
N LYS A 60 -6.57 -27.59 20.49
CA LYS A 60 -6.38 -26.35 19.75
C LYS A 60 -5.47 -26.57 18.53
N GLU A 61 -4.32 -27.22 18.71
CA GLU A 61 -3.40 -27.57 17.63
C GLU A 61 -4.06 -28.45 16.55
N ASN A 62 -4.87 -29.44 16.97
CA ASN A 62 -5.61 -30.28 16.04
C ASN A 62 -6.69 -29.50 15.27
N ILE A 63 -7.39 -28.57 15.90
CA ILE A 63 -8.36 -27.70 15.23
C ILE A 63 -7.67 -26.91 14.11
N PHE A 64 -6.54 -26.27 14.38
CA PHE A 64 -5.81 -25.49 13.38
C PHE A 64 -5.25 -26.39 12.26
N ARG A 65 -4.76 -27.58 12.56
CA ARG A 65 -4.29 -28.52 11.55
C ARG A 65 -5.44 -28.95 10.60
N GLU A 66 -6.61 -29.23 11.15
CA GLU A 66 -7.76 -29.73 10.37
C GLU A 66 -8.55 -28.61 9.65
N THR A 67 -8.35 -27.35 10.02
CA THR A 67 -9.03 -26.21 9.40
C THR A 67 -8.05 -25.38 8.57
N SER A 68 -7.39 -24.49 9.19
CA SER A 68 -6.51 -23.53 8.55
C SER A 68 -5.28 -24.23 7.90
N GLY A 69 -4.82 -25.37 8.43
CA GLY A 69 -3.79 -26.23 7.81
C GLY A 69 -4.22 -26.81 6.46
N ARG A 70 -5.53 -26.91 6.21
CA ARG A 70 -6.13 -27.36 4.95
C ARG A 70 -6.61 -26.20 4.05
N GLY A 71 -6.26 -24.97 4.36
CA GLY A 71 -6.62 -23.81 3.54
C GLY A 71 -7.89 -23.06 3.96
N HIS A 72 -8.52 -23.39 5.10
CA HIS A 72 -9.65 -22.63 5.63
C HIS A 72 -9.16 -21.30 6.25
N GLY A 73 -8.86 -20.32 5.40
CA GLY A 73 -8.27 -19.03 5.79
C GLY A 73 -9.11 -18.21 6.77
N ALA A 74 -10.43 -18.35 6.76
CA ALA A 74 -11.34 -17.62 7.65
C ALA A 74 -11.07 -17.83 9.16
N VAL A 75 -10.41 -18.93 9.53
CA VAL A 75 -9.98 -19.18 10.91
C VAL A 75 -8.85 -18.23 11.29
N LEU A 76 -7.94 -17.92 10.36
CA LEU A 76 -6.84 -16.97 10.55
C LEU A 76 -7.33 -15.53 10.67
N ASP A 77 -8.42 -15.18 9.97
CA ASP A 77 -9.03 -13.85 9.99
C ASP A 77 -9.60 -13.50 11.38
N GLN A 78 -9.78 -14.50 12.28
CA GLN A 78 -10.23 -14.31 13.67
C GLN A 78 -9.13 -13.85 14.62
N SER A 79 -7.89 -13.67 14.15
CA SER A 79 -6.77 -13.11 14.90
C SER A 79 -6.54 -11.64 14.58
N ALA A 80 -5.77 -10.94 15.40
CA ALA A 80 -5.30 -9.60 15.08
C ALA A 80 -3.97 -9.30 15.79
N PHE A 81 -3.02 -8.77 15.02
CA PHE A 81 -1.72 -8.33 15.52
C PHE A 81 -1.48 -6.87 15.10
N ALA A 82 -1.07 -6.03 16.04
CA ALA A 82 -0.73 -4.64 15.77
C ALA A 82 0.74 -4.39 16.10
N TYR A 83 1.46 -3.85 15.13
CA TYR A 83 2.90 -3.57 15.25
C TYR A 83 3.17 -2.08 15.19
N SER A 84 4.17 -1.63 15.96
CA SER A 84 4.87 -0.37 15.77
C SER A 84 6.26 -0.67 15.23
N ILE A 85 6.60 -0.11 14.07
CA ILE A 85 7.88 -0.38 13.43
C ILE A 85 8.57 0.95 13.17
N ASP A 86 9.71 1.15 13.83
CA ASP A 86 10.54 2.32 13.70
C ASP A 86 11.80 2.04 12.87
N ASN A 87 12.23 3.05 12.12
CA ASN A 87 13.45 3.04 11.32
C ASN A 87 13.52 1.95 10.23
N LEU A 88 12.34 1.46 9.79
CA LEU A 88 12.24 0.66 8.58
C LEU A 88 12.35 1.57 7.34
N THR A 89 12.63 0.98 6.18
CA THR A 89 12.78 1.74 4.94
C THR A 89 11.44 2.06 4.26
N ARG A 90 11.46 3.03 3.34
CA ARG A 90 10.32 3.28 2.44
C ARG A 90 10.05 2.09 1.52
N ALA A 91 11.07 1.35 1.13
CA ALA A 91 10.90 0.09 0.40
C ALA A 91 10.05 -0.90 1.21
N SER A 92 10.38 -1.12 2.49
CA SER A 92 9.59 -1.97 3.38
C SER A 92 8.16 -1.48 3.56
N THR A 93 7.95 -0.15 3.68
CA THR A 93 6.57 0.36 3.79
C THR A 93 5.75 0.17 2.52
N LEU A 94 6.34 0.27 1.33
CA LEU A 94 5.67 -0.08 0.06
C LEU A 94 5.27 -1.54 0.02
N PHE A 95 6.12 -2.42 0.52
CA PHE A 95 5.84 -3.85 0.60
C PHE A 95 4.72 -4.17 1.60
N LEU A 96 4.81 -3.63 2.82
CA LEU A 96 3.79 -3.84 3.87
C LEU A 96 2.40 -3.29 3.48
N CYS A 97 2.36 -2.23 2.67
CA CYS A 97 1.10 -1.62 2.23
C CYS A 97 0.49 -2.28 0.98
N ALA A 98 1.11 -3.31 0.40
CA ALA A 98 0.59 -3.99 -0.78
C ALA A 98 -0.65 -4.87 -0.48
N PRO A 99 -0.73 -5.66 0.61
CA PRO A 99 -1.90 -6.45 0.93
C PRO A 99 -3.13 -5.59 1.26
N GLN A 100 -4.29 -6.04 0.79
CA GLN A 100 -5.53 -5.27 0.85
C GLN A 100 -6.14 -5.18 2.26
N TYR A 101 -6.01 -6.25 3.06
CA TYR A 101 -6.70 -6.37 4.35
C TYR A 101 -5.88 -5.92 5.56
N ALA A 102 -4.69 -5.37 5.32
CA ALA A 102 -3.90 -4.72 6.37
C ALA A 102 -4.28 -3.24 6.56
N SER A 103 -4.07 -2.71 7.76
CA SER A 103 -4.36 -1.31 8.11
C SER A 103 -3.08 -0.61 8.55
N HIS A 104 -2.80 0.58 8.00
CA HIS A 104 -1.52 1.25 8.21
C HIS A 104 -1.68 2.73 8.56
N LEU A 105 -0.86 3.20 9.50
CA LEU A 105 -0.60 4.61 9.80
C LEU A 105 0.90 4.85 9.66
N GLN A 106 1.31 5.51 8.58
CA GLN A 106 2.70 5.73 8.23
C GLN A 106 3.10 7.18 8.43
N GLN A 107 4.32 7.42 8.93
CA GLN A 107 4.93 8.75 8.99
C GLN A 107 4.99 9.37 7.59
N SER A 108 4.49 10.59 7.47
CA SER A 108 4.37 11.29 6.19
C SER A 108 5.58 12.17 5.93
N LEU A 109 6.39 11.88 4.92
CA LEU A 109 7.44 12.78 4.42
C LEU A 109 6.92 14.05 3.72
N ARG A 110 5.61 14.26 3.66
CA ARG A 110 5.01 15.55 3.26
C ARG A 110 5.03 16.58 4.40
N ARG A 111 5.09 16.10 5.65
CA ARG A 111 4.93 16.91 6.87
C ARG A 111 6.07 16.73 7.86
N ALA A 112 6.74 15.59 7.83
CA ALA A 112 7.93 15.30 8.62
C ALA A 112 9.16 15.31 7.71
N THR A 113 10.28 15.75 8.24
CA THR A 113 11.58 15.72 7.57
C THR A 113 12.18 14.31 7.58
N ALA A 114 13.15 14.04 6.70
CA ALA A 114 13.82 12.75 6.59
C ALA A 114 15.01 12.62 7.60
N GLU A 115 14.84 13.08 8.82
CA GLU A 115 15.90 13.15 9.85
C GLU A 115 16.42 11.79 10.32
N ARG A 116 15.68 10.70 10.06
CA ARG A 116 16.10 9.34 10.41
C ARG A 116 17.20 8.78 9.50
N GLY A 117 17.61 9.52 8.45
CA GLY A 117 18.61 9.08 7.49
C GLY A 117 18.14 7.91 6.63
N PHE A 118 19.05 7.08 6.20
CA PHE A 118 18.81 5.93 5.34
C PHE A 118 19.44 4.64 5.90
N TYR A 119 18.96 3.51 5.41
CA TYR A 119 19.59 2.21 5.62
C TYR A 119 20.62 1.95 4.53
N LEU A 120 21.81 1.51 4.91
CA LEU A 120 22.87 1.11 4.00
C LEU A 120 23.18 -0.38 4.19
N PRO A 121 22.90 -1.24 3.22
CA PRO A 121 23.30 -2.65 3.26
C PRO A 121 24.83 -2.80 3.23
N LYS A 122 25.37 -3.77 3.96
CA LYS A 122 26.82 -4.01 4.05
C LYS A 122 27.51 -4.19 2.69
N ASN A 123 26.84 -4.83 1.73
CA ASN A 123 27.39 -5.05 0.39
C ASN A 123 27.44 -3.76 -0.47
N LEU A 124 26.80 -2.68 -0.02
CA LEU A 124 26.83 -1.38 -0.68
C LEU A 124 27.74 -0.38 0.04
N GLU A 125 28.27 -0.70 1.22
CA GLU A 125 29.27 0.12 1.93
C GLU A 125 30.55 0.29 1.10
N GLY A 126 31.09 1.51 1.05
CA GLY A 126 32.28 1.86 0.26
C GLY A 126 32.09 1.81 -1.25
N THR A 127 30.85 1.72 -1.73
CA THR A 127 30.53 1.71 -3.16
C THR A 127 29.92 3.04 -3.61
N CYS A 128 29.86 3.27 -4.91
CA CYS A 128 29.17 4.42 -5.50
C CYS A 128 27.66 4.50 -5.09
N ALA A 129 27.04 3.41 -4.63
CA ALA A 129 25.69 3.42 -4.10
C ALA A 129 25.60 4.25 -2.81
N GLU A 130 26.56 4.11 -1.90
CA GLU A 130 26.64 4.91 -0.68
C GLU A 130 26.81 6.39 -1.01
N ASP A 131 27.73 6.73 -1.91
CA ASP A 131 27.96 8.11 -2.36
C ASP A 131 26.66 8.72 -2.92
N LEU A 132 25.98 7.99 -3.81
CA LEU A 132 24.72 8.44 -4.40
C LEU A 132 23.62 8.69 -3.34
N MET A 133 23.52 7.84 -2.32
CA MET A 133 22.55 8.04 -1.24
C MET A 133 22.88 9.26 -0.40
N HIS A 134 24.16 9.52 -0.13
CA HIS A 134 24.61 10.74 0.55
C HIS A 134 24.30 11.98 -0.28
N GLU A 135 24.64 12.00 -1.57
CA GLU A 135 24.32 13.10 -2.48
C GLU A 135 22.79 13.38 -2.55
N GLN A 136 21.96 12.33 -2.56
CA GLN A 136 20.50 12.47 -2.54
C GLN A 136 20.01 13.16 -1.25
N PHE A 137 20.56 12.80 -0.10
CA PHE A 137 20.21 13.43 1.17
C PHE A 137 20.76 14.86 1.29
N GLU A 138 21.98 15.13 0.79
CA GLU A 138 22.56 16.47 0.75
C GLU A 138 21.72 17.40 -0.12
N LEU A 139 21.34 16.96 -1.32
CA LEU A 139 20.47 17.74 -2.19
C LEU A 139 19.09 17.99 -1.54
N TYR A 140 18.49 16.95 -0.92
CA TYR A 140 17.25 17.09 -0.18
C TYR A 140 17.36 18.18 0.91
N ASN A 141 18.40 18.14 1.74
CA ASN A 141 18.61 19.08 2.83
C ASN A 141 18.82 20.53 2.32
N ARG A 142 19.58 20.72 1.22
CA ARG A 142 19.77 22.03 0.59
C ARG A 142 18.46 22.58 0.03
N MET A 143 17.67 21.75 -0.65
CA MET A 143 16.34 22.12 -1.12
C MET A 143 15.42 22.53 0.03
N GLN A 144 15.43 21.80 1.16
CA GLN A 144 14.64 22.15 2.35
C GLN A 144 15.11 23.49 2.95
N SER A 145 16.40 23.73 3.06
CA SER A 145 16.97 24.98 3.56
C SER A 145 16.62 26.18 2.67
N SER A 146 16.43 25.94 1.37
CA SER A 146 15.98 26.94 0.38
C SER A 146 14.46 27.01 0.22
N GLN A 147 13.70 26.52 1.19
CA GLN A 147 12.24 26.58 1.26
C GLN A 147 11.49 25.79 0.15
N ILE A 148 12.14 24.87 -0.55
CA ILE A 148 11.42 23.93 -1.40
C ILE A 148 10.53 23.05 -0.49
N PRO A 149 9.22 22.96 -0.76
CA PRO A 149 8.32 22.17 0.09
C PRO A 149 8.78 20.72 0.25
N SER A 150 8.69 20.17 1.47
CA SER A 150 9.04 18.75 1.76
C SER A 150 8.28 17.78 0.86
N GLU A 151 7.08 18.16 0.44
CA GLU A 151 6.27 17.40 -0.51
C GLU A 151 7.00 17.17 -1.84
N ASP A 152 7.81 18.12 -2.29
CA ASP A 152 8.55 18.08 -3.56
C ASP A 152 10.01 17.64 -3.35
N ALA A 153 10.69 18.19 -2.35
CA ALA A 153 12.09 17.86 -2.08
C ALA A 153 12.31 16.35 -1.87
N ARG A 154 11.36 15.65 -1.23
CA ARG A 154 11.43 14.20 -0.97
C ARG A 154 11.50 13.31 -2.20
N PHE A 155 11.24 13.83 -3.41
CA PHE A 155 11.27 13.03 -4.63
C PHE A 155 12.66 12.52 -4.98
N ILE A 156 13.73 13.22 -4.52
CA ILE A 156 15.11 12.78 -4.72
C ILE A 156 15.52 11.69 -3.73
N LEU A 157 14.86 11.57 -2.57
CA LEU A 157 15.24 10.64 -1.53
C LEU A 157 15.19 9.18 -2.02
N PRO A 158 16.15 8.34 -1.61
CA PRO A 158 16.20 6.93 -1.99
C PRO A 158 15.11 6.12 -1.28
N LEU A 159 14.74 4.97 -1.84
CA LEU A 159 13.79 4.04 -1.22
C LEU A 159 14.26 3.50 0.14
N TYR A 160 15.57 3.52 0.41
CA TYR A 160 16.10 3.15 1.74
C TYR A 160 16.07 4.29 2.76
N THR A 161 15.40 5.41 2.46
CA THR A 161 15.08 6.44 3.47
C THR A 161 14.28 5.81 4.62
N LYS A 162 14.75 5.98 5.85
CA LYS A 162 14.12 5.46 7.06
C LYS A 162 12.84 6.21 7.40
N THR A 163 11.88 5.50 7.97
CA THR A 163 10.56 5.99 8.36
C THR A 163 9.99 5.17 9.52
N ALA A 164 8.76 5.46 9.92
CA ALA A 164 8.02 4.68 10.90
C ALA A 164 6.61 4.34 10.39
N ILE A 165 6.09 3.19 10.82
CA ILE A 165 4.74 2.73 10.49
C ILE A 165 4.12 2.02 11.69
N GLN A 166 2.83 2.27 11.91
CA GLN A 166 1.99 1.38 12.70
C GLN A 166 1.14 0.56 11.75
N THR A 167 1.15 -0.76 11.88
CA THR A 167 0.40 -1.67 11.03
C THR A 167 -0.41 -2.66 11.86
N LYS A 168 -1.64 -2.95 11.40
CA LYS A 168 -2.52 -3.97 12.00
C LYS A 168 -2.99 -4.91 10.89
N LEU A 169 -2.85 -6.22 11.14
CA LEU A 169 -3.27 -7.29 10.24
C LEU A 169 -3.61 -8.55 11.04
N ASP A 170 -4.28 -9.48 10.41
CA ASP A 170 -4.53 -10.82 10.96
C ASP A 170 -3.42 -11.81 10.57
N ALA A 171 -3.52 -13.04 11.06
CA ALA A 171 -2.55 -14.09 10.77
C ALA A 171 -2.50 -14.44 9.27
N ARG A 172 -3.62 -14.36 8.56
CA ARG A 172 -3.68 -14.65 7.12
C ARG A 172 -2.89 -13.64 6.31
N GLU A 173 -3.10 -12.34 6.54
CA GLU A 173 -2.34 -11.29 5.86
C GLU A 173 -0.86 -11.27 6.27
N LEU A 174 -0.52 -11.62 7.51
CA LEU A 174 0.87 -11.75 7.94
C LEU A 174 1.58 -12.88 7.21
N MET A 175 0.92 -14.02 7.05
CA MET A 175 1.45 -15.15 6.27
C MET A 175 1.55 -14.84 4.78
N HIS A 176 0.61 -14.05 4.25
CA HIS A 176 0.69 -13.54 2.88
C HIS A 176 1.94 -12.67 2.68
N LEU A 177 2.17 -11.70 3.56
CA LEU A 177 3.40 -10.90 3.55
C LEU A 177 4.65 -11.76 3.62
N HIS A 178 4.70 -12.72 4.53
CA HIS A 178 5.82 -13.65 4.66
C HIS A 178 6.07 -14.44 3.37
N SER A 179 5.00 -14.99 2.79
CA SER A 179 5.04 -15.69 1.50
C SER A 179 5.58 -14.80 0.36
N MET A 180 5.18 -13.53 0.33
CA MET A 180 5.67 -12.58 -0.65
C MET A 180 7.19 -12.33 -0.52
N THR A 181 7.76 -12.38 0.70
CA THR A 181 9.20 -12.19 0.92
C THR A 181 10.06 -13.33 0.38
N MET A 182 9.48 -14.52 0.16
CA MET A 182 10.20 -15.67 -0.39
C MET A 182 10.48 -15.55 -1.89
N ARG A 183 9.93 -14.54 -2.55
CA ARG A 183 10.14 -14.30 -3.98
C ARG A 183 11.53 -13.74 -4.24
N GLU A 184 12.06 -14.16 -5.38
CA GLU A 184 13.32 -13.62 -5.89
C GLU A 184 13.19 -12.09 -6.16
N GLY A 185 14.18 -11.33 -5.76
CA GLY A 185 14.24 -9.89 -5.96
C GLY A 185 13.77 -9.03 -4.77
N VAL A 186 13.21 -9.65 -3.72
CA VAL A 186 12.88 -8.91 -2.49
C VAL A 186 14.14 -8.65 -1.67
N ALA A 187 14.38 -7.37 -1.35
CA ALA A 187 15.55 -6.93 -0.59
C ALA A 187 15.60 -7.53 0.84
N SER A 188 16.82 -7.70 1.35
CA SER A 188 17.05 -8.34 2.66
C SER A 188 16.40 -7.57 3.81
N GLU A 189 16.38 -6.24 3.76
CA GLU A 189 15.76 -5.39 4.79
C GLU A 189 14.25 -5.59 4.87
N ILE A 190 13.58 -5.76 3.73
CA ILE A 190 12.13 -6.06 3.66
C ILE A 190 11.87 -7.42 4.28
N LYS A 191 12.65 -8.42 3.88
CA LYS A 191 12.53 -9.79 4.37
C LYS A 191 12.71 -9.86 5.88
N ASP A 192 13.77 -9.26 6.41
CA ASP A 192 14.08 -9.20 7.83
C ASP A 192 12.97 -8.49 8.63
N THR A 193 12.37 -7.43 8.10
CA THR A 193 11.25 -6.74 8.76
C THR A 193 10.04 -7.67 8.93
N VAL A 194 9.66 -8.39 7.87
CA VAL A 194 8.50 -9.30 7.93
C VAL A 194 8.79 -10.52 8.80
N GLU A 195 10.02 -11.05 8.75
CA GLU A 195 10.45 -12.17 9.60
C GLU A 195 10.29 -11.84 11.08
N GLN A 196 10.79 -10.67 11.53
CA GLN A 196 10.62 -10.21 12.90
C GLN A 196 9.15 -10.07 13.30
N MET A 197 8.29 -9.59 12.39
CA MET A 197 6.84 -9.55 12.64
C MET A 197 6.26 -10.95 12.86
N VAL A 198 6.65 -11.92 12.04
CA VAL A 198 6.20 -13.31 12.14
C VAL A 198 6.68 -13.96 13.43
N GLU A 199 7.93 -13.75 13.83
CA GLU A 199 8.48 -14.28 15.06
C GLU A 199 7.74 -13.75 16.30
N LEU A 200 7.50 -12.45 16.36
CA LEU A 200 6.72 -11.84 17.44
C LEU A 200 5.28 -12.37 17.51
N ALA A 201 4.66 -12.63 16.34
CA ALA A 201 3.33 -13.27 16.32
C ALA A 201 3.39 -14.72 16.81
N ARG A 202 4.47 -15.47 16.52
CA ARG A 202 4.67 -16.84 17.00
C ARG A 202 4.84 -16.91 18.53
N GLU A 203 5.43 -15.90 19.15
CA GLU A 203 5.56 -15.84 20.61
C GLU A 203 4.19 -15.84 21.31
N VAL A 204 3.18 -15.18 20.73
CA VAL A 204 1.84 -15.03 21.32
C VAL A 204 0.80 -15.99 20.72
N ALA A 205 1.04 -16.57 19.54
CA ALA A 205 0.14 -17.47 18.85
C ALA A 205 0.91 -18.62 18.15
N PRO A 206 1.66 -19.45 18.91
CA PRO A 206 2.60 -20.42 18.33
C PRO A 206 1.92 -21.50 17.49
N LYS A 207 0.72 -21.98 17.88
CA LYS A 207 -0.01 -23.03 17.16
C LYS A 207 -0.72 -22.50 15.92
N LEU A 208 -1.28 -21.30 16.03
CA LEU A 208 -1.92 -20.63 14.90
C LEU A 208 -0.91 -20.33 13.79
N MET A 209 0.32 -19.94 14.16
CA MET A 209 1.39 -19.57 13.22
C MET A 209 2.26 -20.76 12.76
N LYS A 210 2.25 -21.90 13.50
CA LYS A 210 3.16 -23.04 13.28
C LYS A 210 3.02 -23.70 11.91
N ASN A 211 1.80 -23.87 11.41
CA ASN A 211 1.51 -24.71 10.24
C ASN A 211 1.40 -23.91 8.93
N ARG A 212 2.00 -22.72 8.88
CA ARG A 212 1.72 -21.71 7.86
C ARG A 212 2.89 -21.34 6.98
N GLU A 213 4.05 -21.92 7.23
CA GLU A 213 5.31 -21.43 6.66
C GLU A 213 5.37 -21.44 5.14
N THR A 214 4.56 -22.21 4.45
CA THR A 214 4.72 -22.38 3.01
C THR A 214 3.51 -22.95 2.28
N ASN A 215 2.28 -22.63 2.63
CA ASN A 215 1.16 -23.14 1.84
C ASN A 215 0.95 -22.34 0.54
N TYR A 216 1.97 -22.33 -0.34
CA TYR A 216 1.94 -21.70 -1.65
C TYR A 216 0.96 -22.36 -2.62
N GLU A 217 0.56 -23.61 -2.37
CA GLU A 217 -0.32 -24.37 -3.24
C GLU A 217 -1.79 -23.97 -3.07
N VAL A 218 -2.12 -23.32 -1.95
CA VAL A 218 -3.48 -22.89 -1.65
C VAL A 218 -3.59 -21.38 -1.83
N LEU A 219 -4.49 -20.93 -2.70
CA LEU A 219 -4.83 -19.51 -2.86
C LEU A 219 -5.63 -19.00 -1.64
N ALA A 220 -4.96 -18.93 -0.49
CA ALA A 220 -5.56 -18.59 0.79
C ALA A 220 -5.74 -17.07 1.01
N TRP A 221 -5.17 -16.24 0.15
CA TRP A 221 -5.19 -14.78 0.26
C TRP A 221 -5.49 -14.07 -1.05
N MET A 222 -5.89 -12.81 -0.96
CA MET A 222 -6.10 -11.94 -2.11
C MET A 222 -4.75 -11.55 -2.71
N PRO A 223 -4.52 -11.71 -4.03
CA PRO A 223 -3.28 -11.27 -4.66
C PRO A 223 -2.99 -9.78 -4.43
N ALA A 224 -1.77 -9.46 -4.05
CA ALA A 224 -1.32 -8.10 -3.81
C ALA A 224 -0.43 -7.59 -4.95
N SER A 225 -0.36 -6.27 -5.10
CA SER A 225 0.52 -5.60 -6.05
C SER A 225 1.99 -5.93 -5.80
N GLN A 226 2.76 -6.29 -6.84
CA GLN A 226 4.09 -6.88 -6.73
C GLN A 226 5.20 -5.96 -7.29
N LEU A 227 5.39 -4.81 -6.66
CA LEU A 227 6.40 -3.81 -7.07
C LEU A 227 7.84 -4.39 -7.12
N PHE A 228 8.15 -5.34 -6.25
CA PHE A 228 9.49 -5.95 -6.11
C PHE A 228 9.64 -7.30 -6.83
N ALA A 229 8.65 -7.70 -7.62
CA ALA A 229 8.77 -8.90 -8.44
C ALA A 229 9.84 -8.73 -9.54
N SER A 230 10.28 -9.86 -10.11
CA SER A 230 11.26 -9.84 -11.20
C SER A 230 10.70 -9.25 -12.49
N GLU A 231 9.44 -9.54 -12.82
CA GLU A 231 8.76 -9.06 -14.03
C GLU A 231 7.24 -8.95 -13.83
N ASN A 232 6.59 -8.13 -14.65
CA ASN A 232 5.13 -8.09 -14.82
C ASN A 232 4.81 -7.88 -16.31
N LYS A 233 4.82 -8.97 -17.07
CA LYS A 233 4.64 -8.96 -18.54
C LYS A 233 3.36 -8.28 -18.98
N THR A 234 2.26 -8.49 -18.28
CA THR A 234 0.97 -7.86 -18.62
C THR A 234 1.08 -6.33 -18.59
N ILE A 235 1.71 -5.77 -17.56
CA ILE A 235 1.88 -4.31 -17.48
C ILE A 235 2.85 -3.82 -18.54
N GLU A 236 3.94 -4.54 -18.78
CA GLU A 236 4.93 -4.20 -19.84
C GLU A 236 4.29 -4.19 -21.22
N GLU A 237 3.45 -5.15 -21.55
CA GLU A 237 2.67 -5.19 -22.81
C GLU A 237 1.70 -4.01 -22.91
N LEU A 238 0.95 -3.70 -21.84
CA LEU A 238 0.05 -2.55 -21.80
C LEU A 238 0.80 -1.22 -21.98
N ILE A 239 1.96 -1.06 -21.35
CA ILE A 239 2.82 0.11 -21.54
C ILE A 239 3.24 0.23 -23.01
N ASN A 240 3.70 -0.85 -23.61
CA ASN A 240 4.14 -0.85 -25.02
C ASN A 240 3.01 -0.50 -26.01
N ILE A 241 1.78 -0.95 -25.73
CA ILE A 241 0.61 -0.64 -26.56
C ILE A 241 0.19 0.82 -26.43
N HIS A 242 0.20 1.37 -25.22
CA HIS A 242 -0.40 2.67 -24.91
C HIS A 242 0.61 3.82 -24.82
N SER A 243 1.89 3.55 -24.67
CA SER A 243 2.97 4.54 -24.61
C SER A 243 3.52 4.82 -26.03
N THR A 244 2.74 5.48 -26.85
CA THR A 244 3.09 5.71 -28.27
C THR A 244 4.10 6.83 -28.50
N ASN A 245 4.39 7.65 -27.50
CA ASN A 245 5.33 8.76 -27.62
C ASN A 245 6.15 8.96 -26.33
N TRP A 246 7.34 8.37 -26.29
CA TRP A 246 8.26 8.45 -25.17
C TRP A 246 8.71 9.88 -24.78
N ASN A 247 8.48 10.87 -25.69
CA ASN A 247 8.82 12.28 -25.45
C ASN A 247 7.64 13.11 -24.94
N ALA A 248 6.42 12.56 -24.97
CA ALA A 248 5.24 13.24 -24.43
C ALA A 248 5.15 13.05 -22.90
N PRO A 249 4.52 13.98 -22.16
CA PRO A 249 4.16 13.76 -20.78
C PRO A 249 3.30 12.50 -20.64
N GLU A 250 3.69 11.60 -19.75
CA GLU A 250 2.95 10.39 -19.49
C GLU A 250 1.57 10.73 -18.92
N LYS A 251 0.52 10.10 -19.46
CA LYS A 251 -0.87 10.39 -19.12
C LYS A 251 -1.58 9.11 -18.70
N VAL A 252 -2.59 9.26 -17.86
CA VAL A 252 -3.54 8.19 -17.57
C VAL A 252 -4.26 7.78 -18.83
N VAL A 253 -4.45 6.49 -19.03
CA VAL A 253 -5.21 5.91 -20.14
C VAL A 253 -6.38 5.13 -19.55
N LEU A 254 -7.60 5.39 -20.02
CA LEU A 254 -8.75 4.53 -19.76
C LEU A 254 -8.67 3.33 -20.71
N LEU A 255 -8.47 2.14 -20.16
CA LEU A 255 -8.37 0.88 -20.92
C LEU A 255 -9.73 0.29 -21.24
N ASN A 256 -10.61 0.30 -20.23
CA ASN A 256 -11.95 -0.30 -20.33
C ASN A 256 -12.92 0.32 -19.34
N HIS A 257 -14.20 0.29 -19.66
CA HIS A 257 -15.30 0.54 -18.75
C HIS A 257 -16.47 -0.36 -19.12
N ALA A 258 -17.17 -0.85 -18.11
CA ALA A 258 -18.35 -1.70 -18.31
C ALA A 258 -19.22 -1.70 -17.05
N GLY A 259 -20.48 -2.06 -17.17
CA GLY A 259 -21.31 -2.28 -16.02
C GLY A 259 -22.80 -2.07 -16.26
N ILE A 260 -23.55 -2.17 -15.19
CA ILE A 260 -25.01 -2.00 -15.23
C ILE A 260 -25.34 -0.51 -15.39
N HIS A 261 -26.12 -0.16 -16.41
CA HIS A 261 -26.59 1.20 -16.57
C HIS A 261 -27.54 1.59 -15.42
N MET A 262 -27.19 2.65 -14.71
CA MET A 262 -28.01 3.24 -13.65
C MET A 262 -28.47 4.63 -14.09
N GLY A 263 -29.76 4.88 -14.01
CA GLY A 263 -30.31 6.20 -14.35
C GLY A 263 -29.80 7.30 -13.43
N SER A 264 -29.64 8.53 -13.93
CA SER A 264 -29.14 9.69 -13.19
C SER A 264 -29.84 9.94 -11.86
N ASN A 265 -31.18 9.72 -11.80
CA ASN A 265 -31.95 9.88 -10.57
C ASN A 265 -31.60 8.85 -9.50
N ILE A 266 -31.30 7.62 -9.91
CA ILE A 266 -30.88 6.54 -9.01
C ILE A 266 -29.52 6.88 -8.41
N ILE A 267 -28.55 7.28 -9.26
CA ILE A 267 -27.21 7.69 -8.81
C ILE A 267 -27.30 8.93 -7.89
N LYS A 268 -28.14 9.92 -8.25
CA LYS A 268 -28.38 11.08 -7.39
C LYS A 268 -28.90 10.64 -6.02
N LYS A 269 -29.86 9.73 -5.95
CA LYS A 269 -30.39 9.19 -4.70
C LYS A 269 -29.31 8.45 -3.93
N ALA A 270 -28.57 7.56 -4.57
CA ALA A 270 -27.47 6.81 -3.95
C ALA A 270 -26.46 7.75 -3.26
N VAL A 271 -25.96 8.76 -3.99
CA VAL A 271 -24.90 9.66 -3.49
C VAL A 271 -25.42 10.69 -2.51
N MET A 272 -26.52 11.39 -2.83
CA MET A 272 -27.02 12.52 -2.05
C MET A 272 -27.77 12.08 -0.79
N GLN A 273 -28.51 10.98 -0.84
CA GLN A 273 -29.28 10.43 0.29
C GLN A 273 -28.53 9.30 1.01
N ARG A 274 -27.37 8.87 0.47
CA ARG A 274 -26.59 7.74 1.00
C ARG A 274 -27.40 6.44 1.09
N ASP A 275 -28.21 6.19 0.06
CA ASP A 275 -28.99 4.96 -0.03
C ASP A 275 -28.03 3.76 -0.21
N GLU A 276 -27.91 2.93 0.81
CA GLU A 276 -26.95 1.81 0.86
C GLU A 276 -27.18 0.78 -0.24
N ALA A 277 -28.45 0.50 -0.59
CA ALA A 277 -28.77 -0.47 -1.62
C ALA A 277 -28.31 0.03 -3.00
N GLU A 278 -28.58 1.30 -3.30
CA GLU A 278 -28.16 1.89 -4.57
C GLU A 278 -26.64 2.14 -4.62
N LEU A 279 -26.02 2.50 -3.49
CA LEU A 279 -24.56 2.57 -3.39
C LEU A 279 -23.90 1.21 -3.65
N ALA A 280 -24.52 0.11 -3.16
CA ALA A 280 -24.04 -1.24 -3.43
C ALA A 280 -24.14 -1.57 -4.94
N ASN A 281 -25.22 -1.14 -5.61
CA ASN A 281 -25.39 -1.33 -7.06
C ASN A 281 -24.32 -0.60 -7.88
N MET A 282 -23.82 0.55 -7.42
CA MET A 282 -22.72 1.26 -8.09
C MET A 282 -21.42 0.44 -8.16
N LYS A 283 -21.23 -0.58 -7.30
CA LYS A 283 -20.08 -1.48 -7.36
C LYS A 283 -20.04 -2.35 -8.62
N HIS A 284 -21.14 -2.45 -9.35
CA HIS A 284 -21.25 -3.21 -10.59
C HIS A 284 -20.98 -2.40 -11.86
N TYR A 285 -20.54 -1.15 -11.73
CA TYR A 285 -19.97 -0.35 -12.81
C TYR A 285 -18.46 -0.24 -12.60
N HIS A 286 -17.66 -0.53 -13.62
CA HIS A 286 -16.22 -0.69 -13.53
C HIS A 286 -15.46 0.19 -14.51
N PHE A 287 -14.27 0.63 -14.07
CA PHE A 287 -13.31 1.38 -14.88
C PHE A 287 -11.91 0.82 -14.66
N SER A 288 -11.18 0.57 -15.75
CA SER A 288 -9.78 0.13 -15.69
C SER A 288 -8.88 1.18 -16.31
N PHE A 289 -7.85 1.59 -15.61
CA PHE A 289 -6.91 2.63 -16.03
C PHE A 289 -5.47 2.10 -15.97
N LEU A 290 -4.65 2.54 -16.93
CA LEU A 290 -3.20 2.47 -16.83
C LEU A 290 -2.69 3.87 -16.44
N ALA A 291 -2.13 4.01 -15.25
CA ALA A 291 -1.79 5.30 -14.66
C ALA A 291 -0.29 5.39 -14.35
N PRO A 292 0.48 6.22 -15.08
CA PRO A 292 1.86 6.51 -14.74
C PRO A 292 1.91 7.45 -13.53
N MET A 293 2.77 7.13 -12.56
CA MET A 293 3.01 7.96 -11.40
C MET A 293 4.37 7.68 -10.76
N SER A 294 4.92 8.65 -10.04
CA SER A 294 6.12 8.43 -9.27
C SER A 294 5.91 7.44 -8.12
N LEU A 295 6.98 6.82 -7.62
CA LEU A 295 6.92 6.02 -6.39
C LEU A 295 6.39 6.84 -5.20
N ALA A 296 6.69 8.16 -5.16
CA ALA A 296 6.12 9.07 -4.15
C ALA A 296 4.59 9.18 -4.22
N SER A 297 4.02 9.15 -5.42
CA SER A 297 2.57 9.14 -5.65
C SER A 297 1.97 7.75 -5.46
N PHE A 298 2.66 6.70 -5.90
CA PHE A 298 2.25 5.31 -5.72
C PHE A 298 2.07 4.95 -4.23
N HIS A 299 2.94 5.43 -3.34
CA HIS A 299 2.72 5.34 -1.89
C HIS A 299 1.37 5.88 -1.41
N GLN A 300 0.77 6.81 -2.14
CA GLN A 300 -0.55 7.34 -1.80
C GLN A 300 -1.67 6.56 -2.51
N ALA A 301 -1.40 5.97 -3.66
CA ALA A 301 -2.32 5.07 -4.36
C ALA A 301 -2.54 3.78 -3.55
N THR A 302 -1.50 3.16 -2.99
CA THR A 302 -1.61 1.98 -2.11
C THR A 302 -2.48 2.19 -0.87
N ARG A 303 -2.75 3.44 -0.48
CA ARG A 303 -3.68 3.77 0.61
C ARG A 303 -5.15 3.59 0.23
N GLN A 304 -5.45 3.42 -1.04
CA GLN A 304 -6.80 3.16 -1.55
C GLN A 304 -7.04 1.63 -1.58
N ARG A 305 -7.25 1.03 -0.42
CA ARG A 305 -7.39 -0.43 -0.25
C ARG A 305 -8.55 -1.06 -1.04
N THR A 306 -9.47 -0.25 -1.54
CA THR A 306 -10.61 -0.68 -2.36
C THR A 306 -10.34 -0.56 -3.86
N TRP A 307 -9.14 -0.14 -4.26
CA TRP A 307 -8.68 -0.22 -5.64
C TRP A 307 -8.00 -1.58 -5.85
N ASP A 308 -8.35 -2.26 -6.92
CA ASP A 308 -7.56 -3.41 -7.36
C ASP A 308 -6.40 -2.87 -8.17
N GLN A 309 -5.18 -3.13 -7.71
CA GLN A 309 -3.96 -2.57 -8.28
C GLN A 309 -2.98 -3.66 -8.70
N SER A 310 -2.40 -3.49 -9.88
CA SER A 310 -1.26 -4.25 -10.36
C SER A 310 -0.21 -3.28 -10.88
N VAL A 311 0.97 -3.26 -10.27
CA VAL A 311 1.99 -2.27 -10.59
C VAL A 311 3.10 -2.87 -11.46
N GLU A 312 3.69 -2.04 -12.29
CA GLU A 312 4.96 -2.30 -12.94
C GLU A 312 6.04 -2.57 -11.89
N THR A 313 6.93 -3.53 -12.17
CA THR A 313 8.04 -3.79 -11.25
C THR A 313 9.07 -2.65 -11.28
N ILE A 314 9.79 -2.44 -10.18
CA ILE A 314 10.90 -1.46 -10.17
C ILE A 314 11.90 -1.78 -11.28
N ARG A 315 12.18 -3.07 -11.52
CA ARG A 315 13.10 -3.53 -12.59
C ARG A 315 12.64 -3.09 -13.98
N GLY A 316 11.35 -3.23 -14.29
CA GLY A 316 10.75 -2.74 -15.54
C GLY A 316 10.85 -1.22 -15.66
N ALA A 317 10.52 -0.51 -14.59
CA ALA A 317 10.57 0.95 -14.54
C ALA A 317 11.99 1.51 -14.72
N LEU A 318 13.01 0.87 -14.15
CA LEU A 318 14.41 1.25 -14.31
C LEU A 318 14.86 1.23 -15.77
N ASN A 319 14.38 0.29 -16.59
CA ASN A 319 14.73 0.21 -18.02
C ASN A 319 14.20 1.39 -18.83
N ARG A 320 13.15 2.07 -18.37
CA ARG A 320 12.56 3.25 -19.01
C ARG A 320 13.23 4.56 -18.59
N GLU A 321 13.95 4.59 -17.48
CA GLU A 321 14.66 5.75 -16.93
C GLU A 321 13.79 7.02 -16.78
N LYS A 322 12.47 6.85 -16.60
CA LYS A 322 11.54 7.97 -16.46
C LYS A 322 11.38 8.37 -15.00
N TYR A 323 11.43 9.66 -14.75
CA TYR A 323 11.25 10.22 -13.41
C TYR A 323 10.50 11.54 -13.45
N VAL A 324 9.92 11.90 -12.35
CA VAL A 324 9.17 13.16 -12.16
C VAL A 324 10.10 14.25 -11.65
N THR A 325 10.08 15.43 -12.27
CA THR A 325 10.63 16.66 -11.68
C THR A 325 9.48 17.47 -11.07
N PRO A 326 9.44 17.63 -9.73
CA PRO A 326 8.38 18.37 -9.06
C PRO A 326 8.26 19.83 -9.49
N PRO A 327 7.05 20.42 -9.43
CA PRO A 327 6.81 21.79 -9.89
C PRO A 327 7.68 22.84 -9.21
N ASN A 328 7.88 22.72 -7.89
CA ASN A 328 8.69 23.71 -7.14
C ASN A 328 10.20 23.52 -7.26
N ILE A 329 10.66 22.50 -8.00
CA ILE A 329 12.08 22.30 -8.36
C ILE A 329 12.35 22.84 -9.77
N LYS A 330 11.35 22.77 -10.65
CA LYS A 330 11.46 23.28 -12.04
C LYS A 330 11.77 24.79 -12.04
N GLY A 331 12.76 25.18 -12.83
CA GLY A 331 13.19 26.58 -12.97
C GLY A 331 14.02 27.11 -11.80
N THR A 332 14.36 26.29 -10.80
CA THR A 332 15.26 26.67 -9.70
C THR A 332 16.70 26.28 -10.00
N GLU A 333 17.62 26.78 -9.19
CA GLU A 333 19.04 26.42 -9.24
C GLU A 333 19.29 24.91 -9.02
N PHE A 334 18.36 24.23 -8.36
CA PHE A 334 18.44 22.79 -8.08
C PHE A 334 18.03 21.89 -9.24
N GLU A 335 17.33 22.41 -10.26
CA GLU A 335 16.70 21.57 -11.30
C GLU A 335 17.73 20.72 -12.06
N GLN A 336 18.87 21.30 -12.42
CA GLN A 336 19.89 20.60 -13.21
C GLN A 336 20.52 19.48 -12.38
N GLU A 337 20.93 19.78 -11.15
CA GLU A 337 21.55 18.81 -10.24
C GLU A 337 20.53 17.69 -9.88
N TYR A 338 19.28 18.05 -9.63
CA TYR A 338 18.20 17.09 -9.39
C TYR A 338 18.04 16.09 -10.54
N LYS A 339 18.04 16.59 -11.79
CA LYS A 339 17.93 15.73 -12.99
C LYS A 339 19.15 14.82 -13.15
N GLU A 340 20.33 15.35 -12.92
CA GLU A 340 21.58 14.62 -13.05
C GLU A 340 21.71 13.51 -12.02
N LEU A 341 21.39 13.80 -10.76
CA LEU A 341 21.41 12.83 -9.68
C LEU A 341 20.36 11.73 -9.87
N ASN A 342 19.15 12.07 -10.34
CA ASN A 342 18.14 11.06 -10.71
C ASN A 342 18.66 10.11 -11.79
N LYS A 343 19.24 10.63 -12.86
CA LYS A 343 19.81 9.80 -13.96
C LYS A 343 20.92 8.89 -13.47
N ARG A 344 21.84 9.42 -12.64
CA ARG A 344 22.94 8.63 -12.07
C ARG A 344 22.42 7.51 -11.17
N SER A 345 21.48 7.80 -10.27
CA SER A 345 20.93 6.83 -9.33
C SER A 345 20.12 5.75 -10.04
N ILE A 346 19.25 6.12 -10.99
CA ILE A 346 18.45 5.20 -11.79
C ILE A 346 19.36 4.34 -12.68
N GLY A 347 20.32 4.94 -13.36
CA GLY A 347 21.29 4.23 -14.22
C GLY A 347 22.13 3.23 -13.42
N TYR A 348 22.64 3.63 -12.25
CA TYR A 348 23.38 2.73 -11.37
C TYR A 348 22.55 1.52 -10.95
N ALA A 349 21.29 1.74 -10.54
CA ALA A 349 20.38 0.67 -10.15
C ALA A 349 20.02 -0.26 -11.32
N ARG A 350 19.76 0.31 -12.51
CA ARG A 350 19.49 -0.46 -13.73
C ARG A 350 20.65 -1.38 -14.08
N ASP A 351 21.86 -0.86 -14.10
CA ASP A 351 23.05 -1.62 -14.50
C ASP A 351 23.44 -2.73 -13.51
N ARG A 352 22.84 -2.72 -12.31
CA ARG A 352 23.05 -3.70 -11.22
C ARG A 352 21.76 -4.35 -10.74
N VAL A 353 20.76 -4.40 -11.57
CA VAL A 353 19.41 -4.94 -11.23
C VAL A 353 19.42 -6.39 -10.73
N GLY A 354 20.50 -7.14 -10.95
CA GLY A 354 20.74 -8.48 -10.39
C GLY A 354 21.02 -8.47 -8.88
N ASP A 355 21.53 -7.37 -8.32
CA ASP A 355 21.65 -7.18 -6.88
C ASP A 355 20.36 -6.58 -6.33
N LYS A 356 19.64 -7.34 -5.52
CA LYS A 356 18.36 -6.94 -4.93
C LYS A 356 18.47 -5.74 -4.00
N GLU A 357 19.64 -5.46 -3.43
CA GLU A 357 19.85 -4.34 -2.50
C GLU A 357 19.96 -3.00 -3.22
N VAL A 358 20.30 -2.97 -4.51
CA VAL A 358 20.41 -1.70 -5.25
C VAL A 358 19.08 -1.00 -5.46
N ILE A 359 17.94 -1.66 -5.25
CA ILE A 359 16.63 -1.00 -5.26
C ILE A 359 16.55 0.12 -4.20
N GLY A 360 17.35 0.01 -3.16
CA GLY A 360 17.41 0.99 -2.07
C GLY A 360 17.82 2.38 -2.49
N ILE A 361 18.66 2.52 -3.53
CA ILE A 361 19.14 3.82 -4.04
C ILE A 361 18.14 4.50 -5.00
N VAL A 362 17.13 3.75 -5.44
CA VAL A 362 16.14 4.25 -6.40
C VAL A 362 15.38 5.44 -5.79
N PRO A 363 15.38 6.60 -6.47
CA PRO A 363 14.70 7.78 -5.96
C PRO A 363 13.17 7.64 -6.02
N HIS A 364 12.48 8.28 -5.09
CA HIS A 364 10.99 8.30 -5.08
C HIS A 364 10.37 8.95 -6.32
N SER A 365 11.15 9.64 -7.11
CA SER A 365 10.75 10.25 -8.39
C SER A 365 10.56 9.26 -9.53
N LEU A 366 11.13 8.02 -9.44
CA LEU A 366 10.99 7.01 -10.50
C LEU A 366 9.53 6.78 -10.83
N ILE A 367 9.18 6.81 -12.12
CA ILE A 367 7.80 6.57 -12.60
C ILE A 367 7.58 5.07 -12.76
N VAL A 368 6.52 4.59 -12.16
CA VAL A 368 5.94 3.26 -12.37
C VAL A 368 4.55 3.39 -12.99
N TYR A 369 4.12 2.39 -13.74
CA TYR A 369 2.75 2.30 -14.23
C TYR A 369 1.93 1.41 -13.28
N ASP A 370 0.77 1.91 -12.90
CA ASP A 370 -0.20 1.21 -12.06
C ASP A 370 -1.45 0.90 -12.91
N LEU A 371 -1.76 -0.38 -13.06
CA LEU A 371 -3.02 -0.84 -13.60
C LEU A 371 -4.04 -0.82 -12.47
N ILE A 372 -4.95 0.16 -12.54
CA ILE A 372 -5.94 0.43 -11.50
C ILE A 372 -7.32 0.02 -12.00
N HIS A 373 -7.97 -0.88 -11.28
CA HIS A 373 -9.38 -1.19 -11.47
C HIS A 373 -10.20 -0.63 -10.31
N ILE A 374 -11.24 0.14 -10.64
CA ILE A 374 -12.16 0.75 -9.67
C ILE A 374 -13.60 0.55 -10.09
N ASN A 375 -14.50 0.55 -9.13
CA ASN A 375 -15.93 0.54 -9.37
C ASN A 375 -16.57 1.94 -9.26
N GLY A 376 -17.86 2.07 -9.57
CA GLY A 376 -18.57 3.34 -9.55
C GLY A 376 -18.64 3.99 -8.18
N TRP A 377 -18.67 3.21 -7.09
CA TRP A 377 -18.57 3.76 -5.73
C TRP A 377 -17.19 4.40 -5.50
N ASN A 378 -16.11 3.74 -5.93
CA ASN A 378 -14.77 4.29 -5.86
C ASN A 378 -14.59 5.55 -6.70
N ALA A 379 -15.25 5.61 -7.86
CA ALA A 379 -15.24 6.80 -8.72
C ALA A 379 -15.78 8.03 -7.98
N VAL A 380 -16.80 7.88 -7.15
CA VAL A 380 -17.34 8.97 -6.31
C VAL A 380 -16.50 9.18 -5.05
N HIS A 381 -16.19 8.10 -4.32
CA HIS A 381 -15.57 8.19 -3.01
C HIS A 381 -14.07 8.49 -3.06
N SER A 382 -13.29 7.58 -3.64
CA SER A 382 -11.83 7.65 -3.57
C SER A 382 -11.24 8.60 -4.61
N ILE A 383 -11.74 8.57 -5.86
CA ILE A 383 -11.34 9.54 -6.89
C ILE A 383 -11.76 10.95 -6.45
N GLY A 384 -13.01 11.13 -6.00
CA GLY A 384 -13.47 12.41 -5.47
C GLY A 384 -12.56 12.96 -4.36
N LYS A 385 -12.13 12.12 -3.41
CA LYS A 385 -11.18 12.52 -2.37
C LYS A 385 -9.82 12.97 -2.94
N ARG A 386 -9.32 12.27 -3.97
CA ARG A 386 -7.99 12.56 -4.54
C ARG A 386 -7.98 13.74 -5.50
N THR A 387 -9.14 14.22 -5.96
CA THR A 387 -9.25 15.46 -6.76
C THR A 387 -9.17 16.73 -5.89
N CYS A 388 -9.27 16.62 -4.56
CA CYS A 388 -9.17 17.72 -3.61
C CYS A 388 -7.78 18.38 -3.61
N THR A 389 -7.71 19.69 -3.36
CA THR A 389 -6.46 20.48 -3.27
C THR A 389 -5.55 20.03 -2.12
N GLU A 390 -6.10 19.43 -1.06
CA GLU A 390 -5.33 18.82 0.04
C GLU A 390 -4.62 17.53 -0.35
N ALA A 391 -5.00 16.90 -1.45
CA ALA A 391 -4.24 15.79 -2.01
C ALA A 391 -2.93 16.30 -2.62
N GLN A 392 -1.86 15.52 -2.54
CA GLN A 392 -0.58 15.83 -3.18
C GLN A 392 -0.79 16.07 -4.68
N TRP A 393 -0.10 17.04 -5.24
CA TRP A 393 -0.35 17.54 -6.60
C TRP A 393 -0.33 16.46 -7.68
N GLU A 394 0.56 15.46 -7.59
CA GLU A 394 0.70 14.42 -8.60
C GLU A 394 -0.48 13.41 -8.56
N ILE A 395 -0.77 12.82 -7.38
CA ILE A 395 -1.92 11.92 -7.25
C ILE A 395 -3.22 12.65 -7.53
N ARG A 396 -3.30 13.96 -7.24
CA ARG A 396 -4.43 14.81 -7.63
C ARG A 396 -4.54 14.95 -9.14
N SER A 397 -3.42 15.11 -9.85
CA SER A 397 -3.40 15.15 -11.31
C SER A 397 -3.88 13.83 -11.91
N VAL A 398 -3.37 12.71 -11.42
CA VAL A 398 -3.81 11.36 -11.83
C VAL A 398 -5.32 11.20 -11.60
N ALA A 399 -5.81 11.50 -10.39
CA ALA A 399 -7.24 11.38 -10.07
C ALA A 399 -8.13 12.28 -10.91
N ARG A 400 -7.69 13.49 -11.25
CA ARG A 400 -8.44 14.40 -12.14
C ARG A 400 -8.53 13.84 -13.55
N GLN A 401 -7.45 13.31 -14.10
CA GLN A 401 -7.47 12.64 -15.41
C GLN A 401 -8.44 11.45 -15.40
N MET A 402 -8.42 10.62 -14.33
CA MET A 402 -9.39 9.52 -14.18
C MET A 402 -10.82 10.05 -14.11
N ALA A 403 -11.09 11.10 -13.32
CA ALA A 403 -12.41 11.72 -13.20
C ALA A 403 -12.91 12.28 -14.54
N ASP A 404 -12.03 12.90 -15.34
CA ASP A 404 -12.37 13.41 -16.67
C ASP A 404 -12.76 12.29 -17.64
N TYR A 405 -12.08 11.14 -17.60
CA TYR A 405 -12.48 9.96 -18.35
C TYR A 405 -13.83 9.41 -17.89
N ILE A 406 -14.03 9.25 -16.57
CA ILE A 406 -15.29 8.79 -16.00
C ILE A 406 -16.45 9.70 -16.43
N LYS A 407 -16.24 11.03 -16.40
CA LYS A 407 -17.24 12.01 -16.83
C LYS A 407 -17.60 11.88 -18.32
N LYS A 408 -16.66 11.46 -19.17
CA LYS A 408 -16.90 11.26 -20.60
C LYS A 408 -17.70 10.00 -20.89
N VAL A 409 -17.42 8.89 -20.19
CA VAL A 409 -17.99 7.58 -20.49
C VAL A 409 -19.19 7.21 -19.61
N ALA A 410 -19.31 7.82 -18.43
CA ALA A 410 -20.39 7.63 -17.47
C ALA A 410 -20.69 8.98 -16.77
N PRO A 411 -21.28 9.97 -17.48
CA PRO A 411 -21.46 11.34 -16.99
C PRO A 411 -22.29 11.41 -15.70
N GLU A 412 -23.23 10.50 -15.49
CA GLU A 412 -24.06 10.37 -14.32
C GLU A 412 -23.27 10.03 -13.05
N ILE A 413 -22.20 9.21 -13.16
CA ILE A 413 -21.25 8.90 -12.09
C ILE A 413 -20.19 10.00 -12.00
N GLY A 414 -19.64 10.41 -13.15
CA GLY A 414 -18.56 11.40 -13.24
C GLY A 414 -18.94 12.77 -12.68
N LYS A 415 -20.22 13.12 -12.69
CA LYS A 415 -20.76 14.33 -12.03
C LYS A 415 -20.35 14.36 -10.54
N TYR A 416 -20.28 13.21 -9.89
CA TYR A 416 -19.94 13.07 -8.46
C TYR A 416 -18.48 12.67 -8.20
N SER A 417 -17.65 12.51 -9.23
CA SER A 417 -16.20 12.22 -9.09
C SER A 417 -15.42 13.51 -8.76
N VAL A 418 -15.85 14.23 -7.75
CA VAL A 418 -15.34 15.52 -7.28
C VAL A 418 -15.19 15.51 -5.76
N PRO A 419 -14.46 16.48 -5.16
CA PRO A 419 -14.35 16.56 -3.70
C PRO A 419 -15.71 16.52 -2.99
N GLN A 420 -15.81 15.74 -1.92
CA GLN A 420 -17.07 15.57 -1.18
C GLN A 420 -17.67 16.92 -0.70
N GLY A 421 -16.81 17.90 -0.39
CA GLY A 421 -17.26 19.23 -0.02
C GLY A 421 -18.07 19.91 -1.13
N ILE A 422 -17.76 19.65 -2.41
CA ILE A 422 -18.54 20.15 -3.55
C ILE A 422 -19.88 19.41 -3.66
N ILE A 423 -19.90 18.09 -3.40
CA ILE A 423 -21.15 17.31 -3.44
C ILE A 423 -22.13 17.79 -2.38
N PHE A 424 -21.66 17.96 -1.14
CA PHE A 424 -22.51 18.24 0.02
C PHE A 424 -22.57 19.72 0.43
N GLY A 425 -21.79 20.60 -0.23
CA GLY A 425 -21.75 22.04 0.08
C GLY A 425 -21.03 22.35 1.39
N LYS A 426 -20.20 21.44 1.93
CA LYS A 426 -19.44 21.63 3.17
C LYS A 426 -18.08 20.96 3.09
N CYS A 427 -17.02 21.74 3.18
CA CYS A 427 -15.65 21.22 3.23
C CYS A 427 -15.39 20.49 4.56
N PRO A 428 -14.87 19.25 4.56
CA PRO A 428 -14.53 18.54 5.79
C PRO A 428 -13.17 18.96 6.38
N GLU A 429 -12.37 19.74 5.66
CA GLU A 429 -11.01 20.10 6.07
C GLU A 429 -10.99 21.18 7.16
N LYS A 430 -10.01 21.12 8.06
CA LYS A 430 -9.82 22.09 9.15
C LYS A 430 -9.54 23.50 8.62
N LYS A 431 -8.86 23.59 7.46
CA LYS A 431 -8.57 24.84 6.75
C LYS A 431 -9.13 24.74 5.32
N PRO A 432 -10.39 25.11 5.10
CA PRO A 432 -11.01 25.06 3.78
C PRO A 432 -10.28 25.93 2.76
N CYS A 433 -10.11 25.43 1.54
CA CYS A 433 -9.51 26.19 0.43
C CYS A 433 -10.51 27.07 -0.33
N GLY A 434 -11.79 27.12 0.08
CA GLY A 434 -12.87 27.85 -0.59
C GLY A 434 -13.46 27.18 -1.84
N ALA A 435 -12.84 26.14 -2.38
CA ALA A 435 -13.30 25.49 -3.61
C ALA A 435 -14.63 24.72 -3.44
N CYS A 436 -15.05 24.42 -2.20
CA CYS A 436 -16.26 23.68 -1.87
C CYS A 436 -17.49 24.53 -1.62
N ASP A 437 -17.41 25.84 -1.79
CA ASP A 437 -18.52 26.77 -1.49
C ASP A 437 -19.66 26.71 -2.54
N LYS A 438 -19.39 26.05 -3.67
CA LYS A 438 -20.37 25.82 -4.73
C LYS A 438 -20.80 24.35 -4.70
N LYS A 439 -22.03 24.12 -4.24
CA LYS A 439 -22.66 22.77 -4.26
C LYS A 439 -23.01 22.37 -5.70
N ILE A 440 -22.93 21.07 -6.00
CA ILE A 440 -23.46 20.48 -7.23
C ILE A 440 -24.99 20.59 -7.20
N GLU A 441 -25.59 21.15 -8.23
CA GLU A 441 -27.04 21.18 -8.45
C GLU A 441 -27.60 19.84 -8.92
#